data_1400313021c99249d65692c449ff6f68
#
_entry.id   1400313021c99249d65692c449ff6f68
#
_cell.length_a   1.000
_cell.length_b   1.000
_cell.length_c   1.000
_cell.angle_alpha   90.00
_cell.angle_beta   90.00
_cell.angle_gamma   90.00
#
_symmetry.space_group_name_H-M   'P 1'
#
loop_
_entity.id
_entity.type
_entity.pdbx_description
1 polymer ?
#
loop_
_entity_poly.entity_id
_entity_poly.type
_entity_poly.pdbx_seq_one_letter_code
_entity_poly.pdbx_strand_id
1 'polypeptide(L)'
;MSVSGTVFIFCRKTLDNSPKSAKSDYNISQSDFGLNHLPTRRISLDNKNNRKKLYEYNNVLKSIDDCYRNIAKRYGFSEAAFWTLYTLRMEPGNITQSDVCTVLYQPKQTVNSALKKLESEGYITLTPAGAHTKNISLTKSGTKLYEQTVDKVIEAECAALGNMTDEESENMTALMKLYSVLLKNQTAKI
;
A
#
# COMPACT_ATOMS: atom_id res chain seq x y z
N MET A 1 -2.81 14.21 11.45
CA MET A 1 -3.64 12.98 11.32
C MET A 1 -2.93 12.10 10.31
N SER A 2 -2.31 11.03 10.79
CA SER A 2 -1.58 10.07 9.96
C SER A 2 -2.59 9.36 9.06
N VAL A 3 -2.53 9.58 7.76
CA VAL A 3 -3.16 8.70 6.78
C VAL A 3 -2.40 7.39 6.89
N SER A 4 -3.06 6.32 7.33
CA SER A 4 -2.39 5.07 7.64
C SER A 4 -1.75 4.49 6.38
N GLY A 5 -0.61 3.82 6.55
CA GLY A 5 0.22 3.31 5.46
C GLY A 5 -0.44 2.30 4.51
N THR A 6 -1.68 1.91 4.79
CA THR A 6 -2.43 0.84 4.13
C THR A 6 -2.68 1.09 2.65
N VAL A 7 -3.17 2.27 2.31
CA VAL A 7 -3.48 2.61 0.91
C VAL A 7 -2.23 2.73 0.05
N PHE A 8 -1.07 3.00 0.67
CA PHE A 8 0.19 3.16 -0.05
C PHE A 8 0.87 1.85 -0.46
N ILE A 9 0.63 0.73 0.22
CA ILE A 9 1.27 -0.55 -0.10
C ILE A 9 0.82 -1.07 -1.47
N PHE A 10 -0.45 -0.91 -1.79
CA PHE A 10 -1.01 -1.33 -3.09
C PHE A 10 -0.49 -0.52 -4.29
N CYS A 11 -0.06 0.73 -4.06
CA CYS A 11 0.29 1.65 -5.17
C CYS A 11 1.74 1.53 -5.66
N ARG A 12 2.66 0.88 -4.94
CA ARG A 12 4.09 1.02 -5.22
C ARG A 12 4.60 0.19 -6.40
N LYS A 13 4.20 -1.07 -6.53
CA LYS A 13 4.68 -1.93 -7.64
C LYS A 13 4.22 -1.48 -9.02
N THR A 14 3.12 -0.75 -9.09
CA THR A 14 2.59 -0.22 -10.34
C THR A 14 3.18 1.13 -10.74
N LEU A 15 3.92 1.80 -9.85
CA LEU A 15 4.48 3.14 -10.06
C LEU A 15 5.96 3.15 -10.46
N ASP A 16 6.71 2.05 -10.23
CA ASP A 16 8.14 1.98 -10.56
C ASP A 16 8.44 1.82 -12.06
N ASN A 17 7.44 1.58 -12.91
CA ASN A 17 7.57 1.58 -14.37
C ASN A 17 7.33 2.97 -15.00
N SER A 18 7.24 4.04 -14.23
CA SER A 18 7.24 5.39 -14.81
C SER A 18 8.64 5.78 -15.26
N PRO A 19 8.82 6.34 -16.47
CA PRO A 19 10.13 6.72 -16.99
C PRO A 19 10.78 7.77 -16.07
N LYS A 20 11.99 7.47 -15.65
CA LYS A 20 12.88 8.42 -14.95
C LYS A 20 13.25 9.50 -15.95
N SER A 21 12.74 10.65 -15.80
CA SER A 21 12.98 11.94 -16.46
C SER A 21 11.78 12.46 -17.24
N ALA A 22 11.20 13.54 -16.74
CA ALA A 22 10.86 14.68 -17.58
C ALA A 22 10.36 15.84 -16.70
N LYS A 23 11.07 16.93 -16.75
CA LYS A 23 10.53 18.27 -16.53
C LYS A 23 9.68 18.58 -17.76
N SER A 24 8.43 18.85 -17.58
CA SER A 24 7.55 19.67 -18.41
C SER A 24 6.11 19.14 -18.43
N ASP A 25 5.19 20.03 -18.62
CA ASP A 25 3.75 19.91 -18.74
C ASP A 25 3.26 18.53 -19.23
N TYR A 26 2.88 17.66 -18.29
CA TYR A 26 2.30 16.36 -18.62
C TYR A 26 0.87 16.57 -19.10
N ASN A 27 0.68 16.55 -20.40
CA ASN A 27 -0.61 16.23 -21.01
C ASN A 27 -0.89 14.73 -20.78
N ILE A 28 -1.35 14.40 -19.57
CA ILE A 28 -1.74 13.03 -19.21
C ILE A 28 -3.06 12.75 -19.91
N SER A 29 -3.05 11.86 -20.90
CA SER A 29 -4.26 11.43 -21.57
C SER A 29 -4.93 10.28 -20.81
N GLN A 30 -6.24 10.12 -20.99
CA GLN A 30 -6.97 8.96 -20.44
C GLN A 30 -6.48 7.63 -21.04
N SER A 31 -5.97 7.68 -22.28
CA SER A 31 -5.37 6.55 -22.99
C SER A 31 -4.15 5.98 -22.26
N ASP A 32 -3.38 6.82 -21.55
CA ASP A 32 -2.19 6.38 -20.80
C ASP A 32 -2.53 5.43 -19.65
N PHE A 33 -3.81 5.36 -19.27
CA PHE A 33 -4.34 4.52 -18.21
C PHE A 33 -5.40 3.52 -18.67
N GLY A 34 -5.60 3.34 -19.96
CA GLY A 34 -6.65 2.45 -20.51
C GLY A 34 -8.08 2.96 -20.29
N LEU A 35 -8.26 4.24 -20.00
CA LEU A 35 -9.56 4.85 -19.63
C LEU A 35 -10.28 5.51 -20.82
N ASN A 36 -10.07 5.00 -22.04
CA ASN A 36 -10.65 5.57 -23.28
C ASN A 36 -12.18 5.56 -23.33
N HIS A 37 -12.81 4.68 -22.56
CA HIS A 37 -14.27 4.56 -22.46
C HIS A 37 -14.90 5.60 -21.52
N LEU A 38 -14.09 6.34 -20.74
CA LEU A 38 -14.61 7.40 -19.88
C LEU A 38 -14.83 8.71 -20.67
N PRO A 39 -15.83 9.51 -20.30
CA PRO A 39 -16.10 10.78 -20.98
C PRO A 39 -14.92 11.74 -20.87
N THR A 40 -14.67 12.50 -21.93
CA THR A 40 -13.60 13.49 -22.01
C THR A 40 -13.67 14.47 -20.83
N ARG A 41 -12.55 14.66 -20.17
CA ARG A 41 -12.48 15.48 -18.95
C ARG A 41 -12.75 16.96 -19.25
N ARG A 42 -13.77 17.54 -18.61
CA ARG A 42 -13.83 18.97 -18.36
C ARG A 42 -13.18 19.24 -17.00
N ILE A 43 -12.09 20.01 -16.98
CA ILE A 43 -11.49 20.51 -15.74
C ILE A 43 -12.46 21.52 -15.15
N SER A 44 -13.21 21.13 -14.12
CA SER A 44 -14.00 22.06 -13.31
C SER A 44 -13.16 22.49 -12.13
N LEU A 45 -12.91 23.79 -12.02
CA LEU A 45 -12.28 24.43 -10.86
C LEU A 45 -13.27 24.68 -9.71
N ASP A 46 -14.46 24.05 -9.73
CA ASP A 46 -15.42 24.14 -8.63
C ASP A 46 -14.87 23.50 -7.36
N ASN A 47 -14.22 24.32 -6.55
CA ASN A 47 -13.54 23.91 -5.32
C ASN A 47 -14.54 23.33 -4.29
N LYS A 48 -15.79 23.77 -4.27
CA LYS A 48 -16.81 23.28 -3.33
C LYS A 48 -17.21 21.82 -3.67
N ASN A 49 -17.45 21.54 -4.94
CA ASN A 49 -17.78 20.19 -5.40
C ASN A 49 -16.57 19.23 -5.24
N ASN A 50 -15.36 19.70 -5.51
CA ASN A 50 -14.15 18.88 -5.34
C ASN A 50 -13.87 18.58 -3.85
N ARG A 51 -14.17 19.49 -2.92
CA ARG A 51 -14.06 19.21 -1.48
C ARG A 51 -15.06 18.14 -1.03
N LYS A 52 -16.29 18.13 -1.55
CA LYS A 52 -17.25 17.06 -1.27
C LYS A 52 -16.74 15.70 -1.76
N LYS A 53 -16.26 15.63 -3.00
CA LYS A 53 -15.67 14.41 -3.57
C LYS A 53 -14.47 13.92 -2.75
N LEU A 54 -13.60 14.84 -2.32
CA LEU A 54 -12.46 14.52 -1.48
C LEU A 54 -12.89 13.95 -0.13
N TYR A 55 -13.94 14.50 0.47
CA TYR A 55 -14.51 13.98 1.72
C TYR A 55 -15.05 12.56 1.56
N GLU A 56 -15.83 12.30 0.50
CA GLU A 56 -16.36 10.97 0.18
C GLU A 56 -15.21 9.97 -0.05
N TYR A 57 -14.22 10.34 -0.85
CA TYR A 57 -13.02 9.54 -1.09
C TYR A 57 -12.28 9.20 0.22
N ASN A 58 -12.04 10.19 1.08
CA ASN A 58 -11.35 9.97 2.36
C ASN A 58 -12.15 9.06 3.30
N ASN A 59 -13.48 9.11 3.26
CA ASN A 59 -14.32 8.20 4.04
C ASN A 59 -14.19 6.75 3.56
N VAL A 60 -14.11 6.52 2.25
CA VAL A 60 -13.88 5.17 1.69
C VAL A 60 -12.50 4.66 2.13
N LEU A 61 -11.45 5.48 2.00
CA LEU A 61 -10.11 5.11 2.45
C LEU A 61 -10.08 4.77 3.94
N LYS A 62 -10.73 5.59 4.76
CA LYS A 62 -10.85 5.33 6.19
C LYS A 62 -11.57 4.01 6.49
N SER A 63 -12.63 3.69 5.76
CA SER A 63 -13.35 2.43 5.92
C SER A 63 -12.44 1.22 5.62
N ILE A 64 -11.62 1.30 4.58
CA ILE A 64 -10.63 0.27 4.24
C ILE A 64 -9.58 0.15 5.36
N ASP A 65 -9.03 1.27 5.82
CA ASP A 65 -8.07 1.29 6.94
C ASP A 65 -8.65 0.67 8.22
N ASP A 66 -9.90 0.97 8.54
CA ASP A 66 -10.58 0.40 9.71
C ASP A 66 -10.74 -1.12 9.60
N CYS A 67 -10.97 -1.67 8.38
CA CYS A 67 -10.97 -3.12 8.17
C CYS A 67 -9.62 -3.75 8.57
N TYR A 68 -8.52 -3.23 8.06
CA TYR A 68 -7.18 -3.79 8.36
C TYR A 68 -6.78 -3.59 9.82
N ARG A 69 -7.11 -2.43 10.42
CA ARG A 69 -6.88 -2.19 11.84
C ARG A 69 -7.62 -3.20 12.71
N ASN A 70 -8.87 -3.50 12.38
CA ASN A 70 -9.67 -4.49 13.09
C ASN A 70 -9.10 -5.91 12.93
N ILE A 71 -8.59 -6.24 11.73
CA ILE A 71 -7.93 -7.52 11.46
C ILE A 71 -6.64 -7.64 12.28
N ALA A 72 -5.76 -6.64 12.24
CA ALA A 72 -4.53 -6.62 13.02
C ALA A 72 -4.83 -6.82 14.52
N LYS A 73 -5.81 -6.09 15.04
CA LYS A 73 -6.25 -6.21 16.45
C LYS A 73 -6.79 -7.60 16.77
N ARG A 74 -7.57 -8.21 15.87
CA ARG A 74 -8.12 -9.57 16.06
C ARG A 74 -7.03 -10.62 16.19
N TYR A 75 -5.94 -10.46 15.44
CA TYR A 75 -4.77 -11.33 15.51
C TYR A 75 -3.76 -10.95 16.60
N GLY A 76 -4.03 -9.91 17.40
CA GLY A 76 -3.15 -9.48 18.50
C GLY A 76 -1.91 -8.71 18.02
N PHE A 77 -1.90 -8.22 16.79
CA PHE A 77 -0.79 -7.45 16.23
C PHE A 77 -0.98 -5.94 16.42
N SER A 78 0.15 -5.23 16.54
CA SER A 78 0.16 -3.80 16.18
C SER A 78 0.03 -3.65 14.65
N GLU A 79 -0.48 -2.52 14.19
CA GLU A 79 -0.57 -2.23 12.75
C GLU A 79 0.79 -2.39 12.05
N ALA A 80 1.87 -1.89 12.69
CA ALA A 80 3.22 -2.01 12.14
C ALA A 80 3.69 -3.48 12.03
N ALA A 81 3.37 -4.33 13.02
CA ALA A 81 3.71 -5.75 12.96
C ALA A 81 2.91 -6.48 11.86
N PHE A 82 1.60 -6.22 11.78
CA PHE A 82 0.75 -6.79 10.75
C PHE A 82 1.24 -6.41 9.33
N TRP A 83 1.47 -5.11 9.08
CA TRP A 83 1.94 -4.65 7.78
C TRP A 83 3.35 -5.12 7.45
N THR A 84 4.22 -5.29 8.46
CA THR A 84 5.53 -5.92 8.25
C THR A 84 5.37 -7.35 7.75
N LEU A 85 4.54 -8.17 8.41
CA LEU A 85 4.26 -9.54 8.00
C LEU A 85 3.64 -9.58 6.60
N TYR A 86 2.67 -8.71 6.31
CA TYR A 86 2.03 -8.59 5.01
C TYR A 86 3.06 -8.25 3.91
N THR A 87 3.95 -7.28 4.16
CA THR A 87 5.00 -6.89 3.23
C THR A 87 5.95 -8.07 2.94
N LEU A 88 6.37 -8.79 3.99
CA LEU A 88 7.23 -9.97 3.84
C LEU A 88 6.57 -11.06 2.99
N ARG A 89 5.25 -11.16 3.00
CA ARG A 89 4.50 -12.14 2.21
C ARG A 89 4.35 -11.73 0.76
N MET A 90 4.10 -10.43 0.51
CA MET A 90 3.82 -9.90 -0.82
C MET A 90 5.06 -9.60 -1.64
N GLU A 91 6.20 -9.33 -0.99
CA GLU A 91 7.44 -9.00 -1.67
C GLU A 91 8.34 -10.25 -1.78
N PRO A 92 8.62 -10.75 -3.00
CA PRO A 92 9.53 -11.88 -3.18
C PRO A 92 10.98 -11.48 -2.93
N GLY A 93 11.73 -12.34 -2.26
CA GLY A 93 13.17 -12.18 -2.07
C GLY A 93 13.61 -11.80 -0.67
N ASN A 94 14.88 -11.43 -0.53
CA ASN A 94 15.45 -11.00 0.73
C ASN A 94 15.03 -9.56 1.05
N ILE A 95 14.17 -9.40 2.05
CA ILE A 95 13.69 -8.08 2.50
C ILE A 95 14.51 -7.65 3.71
N THR A 96 15.00 -6.41 3.68
CA THR A 96 15.68 -5.80 4.81
C THR A 96 14.72 -4.92 5.63
N GLN A 97 15.14 -4.61 6.86
CA GLN A 97 14.43 -3.63 7.68
C GLN A 97 14.26 -2.28 6.95
N SER A 98 15.25 -1.86 6.17
CA SER A 98 15.19 -0.61 5.41
C SER A 98 14.10 -0.66 4.34
N ASP A 99 13.95 -1.81 3.67
CA ASP A 99 12.91 -2.01 2.65
C ASP A 99 11.53 -1.91 3.28
N VAL A 100 11.32 -2.56 4.43
CA VAL A 100 10.06 -2.48 5.18
C VAL A 100 9.74 -1.02 5.57
N CYS A 101 10.72 -0.27 6.11
CA CYS A 101 10.53 1.15 6.43
C CYS A 101 10.10 1.95 5.20
N THR A 102 10.72 1.67 4.06
CA THR A 102 10.45 2.35 2.80
C THR A 102 9.09 1.98 2.25
N VAL A 103 8.71 0.70 2.27
CA VAL A 103 7.39 0.23 1.79
C VAL A 103 6.27 0.75 2.66
N LEU A 104 6.43 0.70 3.98
CA LEU A 104 5.37 1.11 4.93
C LEU A 104 5.33 2.62 5.18
N TYR A 105 6.30 3.39 4.69
CA TYR A 105 6.46 4.81 5.05
C TYR A 105 6.44 5.05 6.56
N GLN A 106 6.95 4.06 7.31
CA GLN A 106 6.97 4.10 8.77
C GLN A 106 8.35 4.51 9.30
N PRO A 107 8.41 5.24 10.42
CA PRO A 107 9.66 5.55 11.08
C PRO A 107 10.44 4.27 11.42
N LYS A 108 11.76 4.31 11.23
CA LYS A 108 12.66 3.18 11.53
C LYS A 108 12.45 2.62 12.95
N GLN A 109 12.18 3.49 13.92
CA GLN A 109 11.92 3.08 15.30
C GLN A 109 10.65 2.23 15.44
N THR A 110 9.57 2.59 14.74
CA THR A 110 8.29 1.85 14.73
C THR A 110 8.48 0.47 14.15
N VAL A 111 9.12 0.38 12.95
CA VAL A 111 9.41 -0.89 12.30
C VAL A 111 10.36 -1.74 13.14
N ASN A 112 11.41 -1.14 13.73
CA ASN A 112 12.34 -1.87 14.58
C ASN A 112 11.64 -2.46 15.82
N SER A 113 10.72 -1.74 16.43
CA SER A 113 9.95 -2.25 17.59
C SER A 113 9.05 -3.42 17.18
N ALA A 114 8.39 -3.35 16.00
CA ALA A 114 7.60 -4.44 15.45
C ALA A 114 8.46 -5.68 15.16
N LEU A 115 9.62 -5.50 14.50
CA LEU A 115 10.54 -6.59 14.18
C LEU A 115 11.10 -7.24 15.44
N LYS A 116 11.52 -6.47 16.45
CA LYS A 116 12.00 -7.04 17.71
C LYS A 116 10.93 -7.89 18.41
N LYS A 117 9.67 -7.44 18.37
CA LYS A 117 8.56 -8.21 18.93
C LYS A 117 8.38 -9.52 18.18
N LEU A 118 8.31 -9.48 16.86
CA LEU A 118 8.15 -10.68 16.02
C LEU A 118 9.33 -11.66 16.17
N GLU A 119 10.56 -11.13 16.35
CA GLU A 119 11.75 -11.95 16.61
C GLU A 119 11.70 -12.59 18.00
N SER A 120 11.31 -11.82 19.04
CA SER A 120 11.19 -12.35 20.42
C SER A 120 10.08 -13.39 20.56
N GLU A 121 9.05 -13.31 19.75
CA GLU A 121 7.96 -14.30 19.65
C GLU A 121 8.34 -15.51 18.77
N GLY A 122 9.54 -15.50 18.17
CA GLY A 122 10.07 -16.59 17.37
C GLY A 122 9.47 -16.73 15.98
N TYR A 123 8.83 -15.70 15.45
CA TYR A 123 8.23 -15.76 14.10
C TYR A 123 9.20 -15.39 13.00
N ILE A 124 10.19 -14.55 13.30
CA ILE A 124 11.21 -14.14 12.34
C ILE A 124 12.62 -14.30 12.95
N THR A 125 13.63 -14.29 12.08
CA THR A 125 15.02 -14.11 12.44
C THR A 125 15.60 -12.91 11.73
N LEU A 126 16.48 -12.18 12.41
CA LEU A 126 17.17 -11.01 11.88
C LEU A 126 18.65 -11.32 11.74
N THR A 127 19.15 -11.40 10.50
CA THR A 127 20.56 -11.66 10.20
C THR A 127 21.24 -10.41 9.64
N PRO A 128 22.50 -10.12 9.98
CA PRO A 128 23.23 -8.99 9.41
C PRO A 128 23.26 -9.07 7.87
N ALA A 129 22.95 -7.94 7.20
CA ALA A 129 23.00 -7.82 5.74
C ALA A 129 23.99 -6.72 5.28
N GLY A 130 24.76 -6.17 6.22
CA GLY A 130 25.71 -5.08 6.03
C GLY A 130 25.92 -4.31 7.35
N ALA A 131 26.61 -3.17 7.29
CA ALA A 131 27.00 -2.42 8.48
C ALA A 131 25.79 -1.94 9.33
N HIS A 132 24.64 -1.68 8.72
CA HIS A 132 23.49 -1.08 9.40
C HIS A 132 22.13 -1.66 8.96
N THR A 133 22.14 -2.77 8.22
CA THR A 133 20.92 -3.42 7.72
C THR A 133 20.84 -4.86 8.18
N LYS A 134 19.61 -5.35 8.36
CA LYS A 134 19.34 -6.74 8.70
C LYS A 134 18.38 -7.32 7.68
N ASN A 135 18.68 -8.52 7.21
CA ASN A 135 17.73 -9.36 6.47
C ASN A 135 16.70 -9.94 7.44
N ILE A 136 15.49 -10.03 6.97
CA ILE A 136 14.37 -10.60 7.71
C ILE A 136 14.00 -11.92 7.07
N SER A 137 14.01 -13.00 7.85
CA SER A 137 13.61 -14.33 7.41
C SER A 137 12.56 -14.91 8.33
N LEU A 138 11.59 -15.61 7.76
CA LEU A 138 10.60 -16.35 8.55
C LEU A 138 11.22 -17.60 9.17
N THR A 139 10.76 -17.90 10.38
CA THR A 139 10.94 -19.21 10.99
C THR A 139 9.83 -20.18 10.54
N LYS A 140 9.95 -21.46 10.91
CA LYS A 140 8.84 -22.43 10.75
C LYS A 140 7.56 -21.99 11.47
N SER A 141 7.70 -21.37 12.66
CA SER A 141 6.57 -20.81 13.41
C SER A 141 5.99 -19.60 12.69
N GLY A 142 6.84 -18.74 12.10
CA GLY A 142 6.41 -17.61 11.27
C GLY A 142 5.63 -18.04 10.04
N THR A 143 6.04 -19.12 9.37
CA THR A 143 5.30 -19.67 8.23
C THR A 143 3.89 -20.13 8.65
N LYS A 144 3.77 -20.86 9.76
CA LYS A 144 2.45 -21.27 10.29
C LYS A 144 1.59 -20.05 10.67
N LEU A 145 2.22 -19.01 11.23
CA LEU A 145 1.53 -17.77 11.54
C LEU A 145 0.96 -17.12 10.27
N TYR A 146 1.71 -17.10 9.17
CA TYR A 146 1.24 -16.59 7.87
C TYR A 146 -0.01 -17.31 7.38
N GLU A 147 0.03 -18.65 7.37
CA GLU A 147 -1.10 -19.48 6.93
C GLU A 147 -2.38 -19.20 7.72
N GLN A 148 -2.23 -18.86 9.00
CA GLN A 148 -3.34 -18.60 9.92
C GLN A 148 -3.80 -17.14 9.92
N THR A 149 -3.01 -16.21 9.39
CA THR A 149 -3.28 -14.77 9.50
C THR A 149 -3.21 -14.05 8.15
N VAL A 150 -2.00 -13.75 7.67
CA VAL A 150 -1.79 -12.93 6.46
C VAL A 150 -2.37 -13.60 5.23
N ASP A 151 -2.19 -14.92 5.06
CA ASP A 151 -2.73 -15.64 3.90
C ASP A 151 -4.28 -15.60 3.90
N LYS A 152 -4.91 -15.66 5.07
CA LYS A 152 -6.36 -15.50 5.20
C LYS A 152 -6.86 -14.11 4.80
N VAL A 153 -6.06 -13.09 5.07
CA VAL A 153 -6.37 -11.72 4.64
C VAL A 153 -6.22 -11.59 3.13
N ILE A 154 -5.14 -12.11 2.56
CA ILE A 154 -4.92 -12.12 1.11
C ILE A 154 -6.02 -12.91 0.38
N GLU A 155 -6.44 -14.07 0.92
CA GLU A 155 -7.58 -14.84 0.40
C GLU A 155 -8.87 -13.98 0.39
N ALA A 156 -9.14 -13.24 1.47
CA ALA A 156 -10.31 -12.37 1.56
C ALA A 156 -10.22 -11.18 0.59
N GLU A 157 -9.06 -10.59 0.41
CA GLU A 157 -8.81 -9.53 -0.57
C GLU A 157 -9.01 -10.04 -2.00
N CYS A 158 -8.45 -11.21 -2.31
CA CYS A 158 -8.65 -11.84 -3.62
C CYS A 158 -10.15 -12.16 -3.86
N ALA A 159 -10.86 -12.65 -2.84
CA ALA A 159 -12.29 -12.89 -2.96
C ALA A 159 -13.08 -11.59 -3.15
N ALA A 160 -12.70 -10.50 -2.49
CA ALA A 160 -13.34 -9.20 -2.68
C ALA A 160 -13.14 -8.69 -4.12
N LEU A 161 -11.93 -8.80 -4.65
CA LEU A 161 -11.64 -8.46 -6.06
C LEU A 161 -12.37 -9.41 -7.03
N GLY A 162 -12.44 -10.71 -6.72
CA GLY A 162 -13.13 -11.69 -7.54
C GLY A 162 -14.66 -11.53 -7.57
N ASN A 163 -15.24 -10.72 -6.68
CA ASN A 163 -16.66 -10.32 -6.74
C ASN A 163 -16.90 -9.08 -7.63
N MET A 164 -15.83 -8.44 -8.10
CA MET A 164 -15.90 -7.40 -9.12
C MET A 164 -15.76 -8.02 -10.51
N THR A 165 -16.34 -7.41 -11.51
CA THR A 165 -16.02 -7.75 -12.90
C THR A 165 -14.58 -7.34 -13.21
N ASP A 166 -14.00 -7.95 -14.26
CA ASP A 166 -12.65 -7.57 -14.71
C ASP A 166 -12.58 -6.08 -15.05
N GLU A 167 -13.61 -5.56 -15.74
CA GLU A 167 -13.72 -4.13 -16.07
C GLU A 167 -13.75 -3.23 -14.82
N GLU A 168 -14.50 -3.60 -13.80
CA GLU A 168 -14.58 -2.82 -12.54
C GLU A 168 -13.24 -2.80 -11.81
N SER A 169 -12.55 -3.93 -11.70
CA SER A 169 -11.25 -4.03 -11.02
C SER A 169 -10.14 -3.29 -11.79
N GLU A 170 -10.13 -3.38 -13.12
CA GLU A 170 -9.21 -2.64 -13.98
C GLU A 170 -9.45 -1.13 -13.89
N ASN A 171 -10.71 -0.69 -13.95
CA ASN A 171 -11.11 0.71 -13.83
C ASN A 171 -10.73 1.29 -12.46
N MET A 172 -10.97 0.57 -11.39
CA MET A 172 -10.56 0.98 -10.04
C MET A 172 -9.04 1.22 -10.00
N THR A 173 -8.27 0.26 -10.47
CA THR A 173 -6.80 0.36 -10.49
C THR A 173 -6.32 1.53 -11.36
N ALA A 174 -6.89 1.69 -12.55
CA ALA A 174 -6.53 2.76 -13.48
C ALA A 174 -6.86 4.15 -12.91
N LEU A 175 -8.04 4.31 -12.27
CA LEU A 175 -8.43 5.56 -11.64
C LEU A 175 -7.56 5.91 -10.43
N MET A 176 -7.16 4.93 -9.62
CA MET A 176 -6.24 5.15 -8.51
C MET A 176 -4.85 5.58 -9.00
N LYS A 177 -4.32 4.94 -10.05
CA LYS A 177 -3.05 5.34 -10.69
C LYS A 177 -3.13 6.77 -11.19
N LEU A 178 -4.18 7.10 -11.93
CA LEU A 178 -4.40 8.45 -12.45
C LEU A 178 -4.46 9.49 -11.33
N TYR A 179 -5.25 9.23 -10.28
CA TYR A 179 -5.35 10.14 -9.14
C TYR A 179 -3.99 10.34 -8.47
N SER A 180 -3.21 9.29 -8.30
CA SER A 180 -1.88 9.36 -7.70
C SER A 180 -0.93 10.27 -8.50
N VAL A 181 -0.93 10.18 -9.83
CA VAL A 181 -0.12 11.03 -10.71
C VAL A 181 -0.59 12.49 -10.63
N LEU A 182 -1.90 12.71 -10.72
CA LEU A 182 -2.47 14.07 -10.61
C LEU A 182 -2.15 14.71 -9.25
N LEU A 183 -2.25 13.93 -8.16
CA LEU A 183 -1.92 14.41 -6.82
C LEU A 183 -0.45 14.79 -6.71
N LYS A 184 0.48 13.94 -7.18
CA LYS A 184 1.91 14.24 -7.21
C LYS A 184 2.20 15.55 -7.95
N ASN A 185 1.57 15.75 -9.11
CA ASN A 185 1.77 16.96 -9.90
C ASN A 185 1.23 18.22 -9.21
N GLN A 186 0.16 18.13 -8.43
CA GLN A 186 -0.37 19.27 -7.69
C GLN A 186 0.45 19.55 -6.41
N THR A 187 0.85 18.51 -5.69
CA THR A 187 1.65 18.68 -4.46
C THR A 187 3.07 19.15 -4.73
N ALA A 188 3.64 18.86 -5.91
CA ALA A 188 4.94 19.38 -6.32
C ALA A 188 4.97 20.92 -6.53
N LYS A 189 3.80 21.59 -6.51
CA LYS A 189 3.67 23.06 -6.65
C LYS A 189 3.55 23.77 -5.28
N ILE A 190 3.50 23.01 -4.18
CA ILE A 190 3.44 23.50 -2.80
C ILE A 190 4.85 23.55 -2.21
#